data_50e8ca3ce2e5eeef65e619eacedb2aa0
#
_entry.id   50e8ca3ce2e5eeef65e619eacedb2aa0
#
_cell.length_a   1.000
_cell.length_b   1.000
_cell.length_c   1.000
_cell.angle_alpha   90.00
_cell.angle_beta   90.00
_cell.angle_gamma   90.00
#
_symmetry.space_group_name_H-M   'P 1'
#
loop_
_entity.id
_entity.type
_entity.pdbx_description
1 polymer ?
#
loop_
_entity_poly.entity_id
_entity_poly.type
_entity_poly.pdbx_seq_one_letter_code
_entity_poly.pdbx_strand_id
1 'polypeptide(L)'
;SDLKKSGRLTGEDVIDGMRIGGRLYGLPVNRGGGCITYVKKKWLDNCGLEVPTTYDEYMNMLKAFTEGDPDGNGVNGDTYALSAAGFMGEESPYTNYLPEFYQNSYPSFTKDENGVWYDGFMEQEFKDSLLRLRDAYVNGYVDKETLTNGTSDVRNKFYEDRCGVFTYWSGTWAENLRSNLAKNGLDDELVPLPPIKELGNYIERTPAVWCITNSCKYPEAVYKYFIESMMDGGDMQTLWTYGVEGVHWSVQAETVCGNTYEQGQFHGLESMDKPGTQYTKGHMDPTLSIVEWENDPGIDSVAPAAKRSQEIFNENCKQSLMVPSTTEMATYNGDLTTLKRSIVADVVVQGMPVEEAYQRFEKEHGVKWSNMIVDSLNRLAEAESSR
;
A
#
# COMPACT_ATOMS: atom_id res chain seq x y z
N SER A 1 -25.70 14.69 -1.87
CA SER A 1 -25.36 15.07 -0.49
C SER A 1 -24.93 16.52 -0.45
N ASP A 2 -25.01 17.13 0.70
CA ASP A 2 -24.56 18.52 0.90
C ASP A 2 -23.04 18.61 0.73
N LEU A 3 -22.32 17.55 1.04
CA LEU A 3 -20.88 17.41 0.78
C LEU A 3 -20.52 17.60 -0.71
N LYS A 4 -21.25 16.94 -1.62
CA LYS A 4 -21.02 17.14 -3.08
C LYS A 4 -21.34 18.56 -3.53
N LYS A 5 -22.36 19.19 -2.93
CA LYS A 5 -22.77 20.56 -3.24
C LYS A 5 -21.80 21.61 -2.68
N SER A 6 -21.05 21.30 -1.62
CA SER A 6 -20.07 22.21 -1.02
C SER A 6 -18.84 22.46 -1.92
N GLY A 7 -18.58 21.58 -2.88
CA GLY A 7 -17.37 21.61 -3.72
C GLY A 7 -16.09 21.13 -2.99
N ARG A 8 -16.20 20.71 -1.75
CA ARG A 8 -15.06 20.27 -0.92
C ARG A 8 -14.67 18.82 -1.13
N LEU A 9 -15.51 18.02 -1.81
CA LEU A 9 -15.21 16.62 -2.07
C LEU A 9 -14.09 16.49 -3.12
N THR A 10 -12.91 16.03 -2.72
CA THR A 10 -11.74 15.84 -3.57
C THR A 10 -11.58 14.38 -4.03
N GLY A 11 -12.23 13.44 -3.35
CA GLY A 11 -12.17 11.99 -3.63
C GLY A 11 -13.44 11.44 -4.27
N GLU A 12 -14.04 12.14 -5.23
CA GLU A 12 -15.22 11.64 -5.97
C GLU A 12 -14.89 10.35 -6.72
N ASP A 13 -13.69 10.24 -7.27
CA ASP A 13 -13.12 9.05 -7.92
C ASP A 13 -13.11 7.85 -6.98
N VAL A 14 -12.72 8.04 -5.72
CA VAL A 14 -12.69 7.00 -4.70
C VAL A 14 -14.10 6.49 -4.39
N ILE A 15 -15.06 7.40 -4.24
CA ILE A 15 -16.46 7.03 -3.99
C ILE A 15 -17.05 6.28 -5.18
N ASP A 16 -16.77 6.74 -6.39
CA ASP A 16 -17.30 6.12 -7.61
C ASP A 16 -16.66 4.74 -7.85
N GLY A 17 -15.39 4.55 -7.52
CA GLY A 17 -14.72 3.26 -7.56
C GLY A 17 -15.32 2.21 -6.60
N MET A 18 -16.07 2.64 -5.57
CA MET A 18 -16.74 1.76 -4.61
C MET A 18 -18.14 1.31 -5.06
N ARG A 19 -18.61 1.75 -6.24
CA ARG A 19 -19.95 1.36 -6.73
C ARG A 19 -19.94 -0.05 -7.30
N ILE A 20 -20.96 -0.81 -6.95
CA ILE A 20 -21.28 -2.12 -7.53
C ILE A 20 -22.62 -1.98 -8.26
N GLY A 21 -22.65 -2.20 -9.57
CA GLY A 21 -23.85 -2.00 -10.38
C GLY A 21 -24.43 -0.59 -10.27
N GLY A 22 -23.56 0.43 -10.22
CA GLY A 22 -23.95 1.84 -10.06
C GLY A 22 -24.42 2.21 -8.64
N ARG A 23 -24.51 1.26 -7.71
CA ARG A 23 -24.97 1.46 -6.34
C ARG A 23 -23.81 1.53 -5.37
N LEU A 24 -23.93 2.42 -4.38
CA LEU A 24 -22.97 2.56 -3.28
C LEU A 24 -23.54 1.83 -2.03
N TYR A 25 -22.85 0.76 -1.61
CA TYR A 25 -23.24 -0.03 -0.43
C TYR A 25 -22.50 0.36 0.84
N GLY A 26 -21.41 1.07 0.72
CA GLY A 26 -20.63 1.63 1.80
C GLY A 26 -19.99 2.93 1.38
N LEU A 27 -19.78 3.83 2.32
CA LEU A 27 -19.17 5.14 2.07
C LEU A 27 -17.75 5.16 2.61
N PRO A 28 -16.72 5.37 1.78
CA PRO A 28 -15.38 5.65 2.25
C PRO A 28 -15.32 7.05 2.86
N VAL A 29 -14.52 7.20 3.89
CA VAL A 29 -14.23 8.51 4.50
C VAL A 29 -12.80 8.97 4.26
N ASN A 30 -11.95 8.05 3.80
CA ASN A 30 -10.56 8.28 3.40
C ASN A 30 -10.27 7.57 2.08
N ARG A 31 -9.18 7.95 1.43
CA ARG A 31 -8.53 7.13 0.39
C ARG A 31 -8.04 5.81 0.99
N GLY A 32 -7.80 4.83 0.13
CA GLY A 32 -7.31 3.52 0.57
C GLY A 32 -5.86 3.52 1.03
N GLY A 33 -5.05 4.42 0.48
CA GLY A 33 -3.60 4.39 0.63
C GLY A 33 -2.98 3.15 -0.02
N GLY A 34 -1.69 2.97 0.15
CA GLY A 34 -0.98 1.82 -0.39
C GLY A 34 0.49 1.80 -0.02
N CYS A 35 1.20 0.83 -0.59
CA CYS A 35 2.62 0.67 -0.37
C CYS A 35 3.44 1.39 -1.44
N ILE A 36 4.56 1.95 -1.01
CA ILE A 36 5.56 2.62 -1.84
C ILE A 36 6.93 2.03 -1.50
N THR A 37 7.84 2.03 -2.44
CA THR A 37 9.20 1.56 -2.20
C THR A 37 10.05 2.67 -1.59
N TYR A 38 10.76 2.36 -0.53
CA TYR A 38 11.74 3.22 0.12
C TYR A 38 13.15 2.71 -0.15
N VAL A 39 14.06 3.66 -0.38
CA VAL A 39 15.48 3.40 -0.53
C VAL A 39 16.24 4.19 0.54
N LYS A 40 17.22 3.56 1.20
CA LYS A 40 18.12 4.23 2.13
C LYS A 40 19.03 5.20 1.39
N LYS A 41 18.95 6.49 1.72
CA LYS A 41 19.74 7.54 1.08
C LYS A 41 21.24 7.31 1.26
N LYS A 42 21.64 6.93 2.47
CA LYS A 42 23.05 6.62 2.78
C LYS A 42 23.63 5.52 1.89
N TRP A 43 22.85 4.49 1.58
CA TRP A 43 23.30 3.41 0.69
C TRP A 43 23.49 3.89 -0.75
N LEU A 44 22.61 4.78 -1.23
CA LEU A 44 22.82 5.43 -2.54
C LEU A 44 24.11 6.24 -2.54
N ASP A 45 24.33 7.05 -1.50
CA ASP A 45 25.50 7.92 -1.39
C ASP A 45 26.80 7.11 -1.29
N ASN A 46 26.84 6.06 -0.47
CA ASN A 46 28.00 5.19 -0.31
C ASN A 46 28.38 4.48 -1.63
N CYS A 47 27.36 4.13 -2.44
CA CYS A 47 27.58 3.53 -3.77
C CYS A 47 27.77 4.57 -4.89
N GLY A 48 27.67 5.86 -4.61
CA GLY A 48 27.77 6.94 -5.61
C GLY A 48 26.66 6.90 -6.65
N LEU A 49 25.43 6.56 -6.22
CA LEU A 49 24.27 6.38 -7.09
C LEU A 49 23.24 7.48 -6.86
N GLU A 50 22.58 7.87 -7.94
CA GLU A 50 21.36 8.68 -7.89
C GLU A 50 20.12 7.78 -7.72
N VAL A 51 18.97 8.41 -7.42
CA VAL A 51 17.68 7.72 -7.35
C VAL A 51 17.34 7.16 -8.73
N PRO A 52 17.10 5.86 -8.86
CA PRO A 52 16.84 5.25 -10.17
C PRO A 52 15.53 5.76 -10.77
N THR A 53 15.54 6.01 -12.07
CA THR A 53 14.41 6.47 -12.88
C THR A 53 13.99 5.47 -13.95
N THR A 54 14.89 4.53 -14.27
CA THR A 54 14.66 3.45 -15.24
C THR A 54 14.88 2.08 -14.59
N TYR A 55 14.36 1.02 -15.22
CA TYR A 55 14.51 -0.34 -14.73
C TYR A 55 16.01 -0.78 -14.71
N ASP A 56 16.77 -0.40 -15.70
CA ASP A 56 18.19 -0.71 -15.76
C ASP A 56 18.97 -0.02 -14.63
N GLU A 57 18.65 1.25 -14.31
CA GLU A 57 19.23 1.95 -13.17
C GLU A 57 18.84 1.28 -11.85
N TYR A 58 17.59 0.83 -11.73
CA TYR A 58 17.12 0.10 -10.56
C TYR A 58 17.90 -1.22 -10.37
N MET A 59 18.05 -2.02 -11.41
CA MET A 59 18.82 -3.27 -11.34
C MET A 59 20.31 -3.01 -11.03
N ASN A 60 20.89 -1.92 -11.58
CA ASN A 60 22.26 -1.52 -11.24
C ASN A 60 22.38 -1.12 -9.76
N MET A 61 21.39 -0.41 -9.21
CA MET A 61 21.34 -0.10 -7.78
C MET A 61 21.27 -1.38 -6.93
N LEU A 62 20.39 -2.35 -7.27
CA LEU A 62 20.30 -3.62 -6.55
C LEU A 62 21.63 -4.38 -6.56
N LYS A 63 22.30 -4.38 -7.70
CA LYS A 63 23.64 -4.99 -7.84
C LYS A 63 24.65 -4.31 -6.92
N ALA A 64 24.73 -2.99 -6.96
CA ALA A 64 25.67 -2.23 -6.13
C ALA A 64 25.40 -2.43 -4.62
N PHE A 65 24.14 -2.50 -4.22
CA PHE A 65 23.73 -2.76 -2.84
C PHE A 65 24.02 -4.19 -2.37
N THR A 66 24.21 -5.12 -3.29
CA THR A 66 24.51 -6.52 -2.94
C THR A 66 26.00 -6.85 -3.04
N GLU A 67 26.69 -6.31 -4.04
CA GLU A 67 28.10 -6.67 -4.28
C GLU A 67 29.10 -5.68 -3.64
N GLY A 68 28.65 -4.45 -3.33
CA GLY A 68 29.43 -3.38 -2.73
C GLY A 68 29.43 -3.39 -1.20
N ASP A 69 29.75 -2.23 -0.65
CA ASP A 69 29.69 -1.91 0.80
C ASP A 69 28.70 -0.74 1.00
N PRO A 70 27.39 -0.97 0.79
CA PRO A 70 26.39 0.11 0.84
C PRO A 70 26.13 0.61 2.26
N ASP A 71 26.26 -0.22 3.28
CA ASP A 71 26.09 0.14 4.68
C ASP A 71 27.34 0.85 5.26
N GLY A 72 28.47 0.76 4.56
CA GLY A 72 29.72 1.44 4.92
C GLY A 72 30.45 0.81 6.11
N ASN A 73 30.25 -0.49 6.31
CA ASN A 73 30.89 -1.24 7.40
C ASN A 73 32.33 -1.73 7.05
N GLY A 74 32.78 -1.54 5.81
CA GLY A 74 34.08 -1.95 5.28
C GLY A 74 34.11 -3.37 4.72
N VAL A 75 32.97 -4.03 4.58
CA VAL A 75 32.85 -5.39 4.04
C VAL A 75 31.96 -5.38 2.80
N ASN A 76 32.49 -5.83 1.69
CA ASN A 76 31.71 -5.96 0.45
C ASN A 76 30.92 -7.26 0.43
N GLY A 77 29.68 -7.21 -0.05
CA GLY A 77 28.88 -8.39 -0.36
C GLY A 77 28.29 -9.12 0.85
N ASP A 78 28.16 -8.46 1.99
CA ASP A 78 27.55 -8.99 3.20
C ASP A 78 26.08 -8.55 3.39
N THR A 79 25.57 -7.75 2.46
CA THR A 79 24.18 -7.28 2.40
C THR A 79 23.44 -7.85 1.19
N TYR A 80 22.13 -7.70 1.17
CA TYR A 80 21.30 -7.92 -0.01
C TYR A 80 20.47 -6.66 -0.27
N ALA A 81 20.16 -6.38 -1.53
CA ALA A 81 19.56 -5.09 -1.86
C ALA A 81 18.17 -4.93 -1.25
N LEU A 82 17.32 -5.96 -1.34
CA LEU A 82 15.92 -5.88 -0.89
C LEU A 82 15.46 -7.17 -0.21
N SER A 83 14.46 -7.02 0.65
CA SER A 83 13.74 -8.12 1.28
C SER A 83 12.23 -7.91 1.16
N ALA A 84 11.48 -8.99 1.08
CA ALA A 84 10.02 -8.97 1.01
C ALA A 84 9.40 -10.14 1.80
N ALA A 85 8.11 -10.02 2.11
CA ALA A 85 7.31 -11.08 2.68
C ALA A 85 6.51 -11.76 1.56
N GLY A 86 7.10 -12.81 0.99
CA GLY A 86 6.62 -13.48 -0.20
C GLY A 86 6.89 -12.69 -1.50
N PHE A 87 6.74 -13.36 -2.63
CA PHE A 87 6.95 -12.74 -3.94
C PHE A 87 5.70 -12.05 -4.51
N MET A 88 4.52 -12.36 -4.00
CA MET A 88 3.24 -11.79 -4.44
C MET A 88 2.58 -10.90 -3.38
N GLY A 89 3.27 -10.63 -2.27
CA GLY A 89 2.73 -9.97 -1.09
C GLY A 89 1.86 -10.90 -0.22
N GLU A 90 1.96 -10.75 1.09
CA GLU A 90 1.24 -11.58 2.07
C GLU A 90 -0.01 -10.87 2.60
N GLU A 91 0.03 -9.55 2.72
CA GLU A 91 -1.07 -8.73 3.20
C GLU A 91 -1.79 -8.07 2.02
N SER A 92 -3.10 -8.12 2.03
CA SER A 92 -3.92 -7.46 1.01
C SER A 92 -3.97 -5.96 1.26
N PRO A 93 -3.90 -5.16 0.21
CA PRO A 93 -3.50 -5.49 -1.12
C PRO A 93 -2.04 -5.11 -1.40
N TYR A 94 -1.10 -6.01 -1.30
CA TYR A 94 0.29 -5.81 -1.75
C TYR A 94 1.25 -5.11 -0.79
N THR A 95 1.07 -5.28 0.50
CA THR A 95 2.12 -4.98 1.47
C THR A 95 3.31 -5.89 1.18
N ASN A 96 4.50 -5.33 1.13
CA ASN A 96 5.75 -6.04 0.78
C ASN A 96 5.78 -6.66 -0.63
N TYR A 97 4.95 -6.17 -1.49
CA TYR A 97 4.95 -6.45 -2.90
C TYR A 97 6.25 -5.90 -3.53
N LEU A 98 6.70 -6.52 -4.60
CA LEU A 98 7.92 -6.13 -5.33
C LEU A 98 7.54 -5.44 -6.65
N PRO A 99 6.98 -4.21 -6.60
CA PRO A 99 6.33 -3.58 -7.76
C PRO A 99 7.30 -3.38 -8.92
N GLU A 100 8.59 -3.20 -8.61
CA GLU A 100 9.63 -2.94 -9.60
C GLU A 100 9.92 -4.12 -10.53
N PHE A 101 9.40 -5.30 -10.24
CA PHE A 101 9.53 -6.47 -11.11
C PHE A 101 8.30 -6.72 -11.96
N TYR A 102 7.14 -6.25 -11.54
CA TYR A 102 5.86 -6.59 -12.16
C TYR A 102 5.45 -5.66 -13.32
N GLN A 103 5.97 -4.45 -13.45
CA GLN A 103 5.84 -3.57 -14.65
C GLN A 103 4.43 -3.54 -15.25
N ASN A 104 3.47 -2.99 -14.63
CA ASN A 104 2.07 -2.98 -15.09
C ASN A 104 1.35 -4.34 -15.08
N SER A 105 2.04 -5.43 -14.85
CA SER A 105 1.41 -6.73 -14.67
C SER A 105 0.73 -6.80 -13.30
N TYR A 106 -0.34 -7.58 -13.23
CA TYR A 106 -1.14 -7.69 -12.02
C TYR A 106 -1.50 -9.15 -11.76
N PRO A 107 -1.11 -9.74 -10.63
CA PRO A 107 -1.27 -11.18 -10.41
C PRO A 107 -2.69 -11.61 -10.02
N SER A 108 -3.68 -10.75 -10.20
CA SER A 108 -5.05 -10.98 -9.77
C SER A 108 -6.07 -10.54 -10.82
N PHE A 109 -7.36 -10.57 -10.46
CA PHE A 109 -8.45 -10.22 -11.37
C PHE A 109 -8.51 -8.70 -11.58
N THR A 110 -8.56 -8.29 -12.83
CA THR A 110 -8.65 -6.90 -13.27
C THR A 110 -9.49 -6.81 -14.55
N LYS A 111 -9.66 -5.61 -15.10
CA LYS A 111 -10.41 -5.36 -16.32
C LYS A 111 -9.51 -4.83 -17.43
N ASP A 112 -9.81 -5.21 -18.66
CA ASP A 112 -9.23 -4.59 -19.83
C ASP A 112 -9.85 -3.20 -20.12
N GLU A 113 -9.42 -2.57 -21.20
CA GLU A 113 -9.93 -1.26 -21.67
C GLU A 113 -11.42 -1.28 -22.05
N ASN A 114 -11.98 -2.46 -22.35
CA ASN A 114 -13.38 -2.66 -22.68
C ASN A 114 -14.23 -2.99 -21.46
N GLY A 115 -13.62 -3.07 -20.26
CA GLY A 115 -14.28 -3.39 -19.01
C GLY A 115 -14.50 -4.88 -18.78
N VAL A 116 -13.88 -5.74 -19.58
CA VAL A 116 -13.97 -7.21 -19.47
C VAL A 116 -12.98 -7.73 -18.44
N TRP A 117 -13.46 -8.51 -17.48
CA TRP A 117 -12.64 -9.13 -16.45
C TRP A 117 -11.72 -10.20 -17.03
N TYR A 118 -10.49 -10.21 -16.56
CA TYR A 118 -9.50 -11.25 -16.82
C TYR A 118 -8.60 -11.48 -15.59
N ASP A 119 -7.83 -12.55 -15.60
CA ASP A 119 -6.84 -12.86 -14.57
C ASP A 119 -5.46 -12.46 -15.08
N GLY A 120 -4.89 -11.38 -14.51
CA GLY A 120 -3.58 -10.88 -14.91
C GLY A 120 -2.43 -11.88 -14.70
N PHE A 121 -2.60 -12.88 -13.83
CA PHE A 121 -1.64 -13.96 -13.66
C PHE A 121 -1.42 -14.78 -14.95
N MET A 122 -2.41 -14.82 -15.85
CA MET A 122 -2.34 -15.57 -17.11
C MET A 122 -1.66 -14.79 -18.23
N GLU A 123 -1.46 -13.48 -18.06
CA GLU A 123 -0.91 -12.58 -19.07
C GLU A 123 0.60 -12.78 -19.28
N GLN A 124 1.07 -12.45 -20.50
CA GLN A 124 2.48 -12.58 -20.86
C GLN A 124 3.36 -11.64 -19.99
N GLU A 125 2.87 -10.43 -19.71
CA GLU A 125 3.54 -9.44 -18.87
C GLU A 125 3.86 -9.97 -17.47
N PHE A 126 2.94 -10.78 -16.89
CA PHE A 126 3.20 -11.40 -15.60
C PHE A 126 4.23 -12.53 -15.71
N LYS A 127 4.19 -13.34 -16.76
CA LYS A 127 5.21 -14.39 -17.03
C LYS A 127 6.60 -13.77 -17.20
N ASP A 128 6.69 -12.65 -17.91
CA ASP A 128 7.95 -11.91 -18.09
C ASP A 128 8.46 -11.33 -16.77
N SER A 129 7.54 -10.88 -15.88
CA SER A 129 7.91 -10.39 -14.55
C SER A 129 8.56 -11.46 -13.68
N LEU A 130 8.13 -12.72 -13.81
CA LEU A 130 8.75 -13.85 -13.09
C LEU A 130 10.21 -14.08 -13.51
N LEU A 131 10.54 -13.86 -14.79
CA LEU A 131 11.91 -13.97 -15.27
C LEU A 131 12.79 -12.84 -14.72
N ARG A 132 12.27 -11.60 -14.67
CA ARG A 132 12.98 -10.48 -14.04
C ARG A 132 13.23 -10.72 -12.56
N LEU A 133 12.21 -11.18 -11.84
CA LEU A 133 12.33 -11.47 -10.41
C LEU A 133 13.29 -12.63 -10.15
N ARG A 134 13.26 -13.67 -10.99
CA ARG A 134 14.22 -14.76 -10.92
C ARG A 134 15.66 -14.28 -11.13
N ASP A 135 15.91 -13.42 -12.12
CA ASP A 135 17.22 -12.85 -12.35
C ASP A 135 17.76 -12.15 -11.11
N ALA A 136 16.97 -11.27 -10.50
CA ALA A 136 17.33 -10.61 -9.25
C ALA A 136 17.55 -11.61 -8.09
N TYR A 137 16.73 -12.65 -8.00
CA TYR A 137 16.83 -13.65 -6.94
C TYR A 137 18.10 -14.52 -7.07
N VAL A 138 18.43 -14.99 -8.27
CA VAL A 138 19.62 -15.85 -8.48
C VAL A 138 20.92 -15.08 -8.31
N ASN A 139 20.93 -13.78 -8.66
CA ASN A 139 22.06 -12.88 -8.43
C ASN A 139 22.21 -12.45 -6.97
N GLY A 140 21.29 -12.85 -6.08
CA GLY A 140 21.37 -12.55 -4.65
C GLY A 140 20.89 -11.15 -4.28
N TYR A 141 20.28 -10.40 -5.19
CA TYR A 141 19.75 -9.05 -4.91
C TYR A 141 18.53 -9.09 -4.00
N VAL A 142 17.77 -10.18 -4.06
CA VAL A 142 16.60 -10.45 -3.23
C VAL A 142 16.98 -11.40 -2.09
N ASP A 143 16.55 -11.07 -0.89
CA ASP A 143 16.68 -11.91 0.30
C ASP A 143 16.22 -13.35 0.03
N LYS A 144 17.08 -14.32 0.31
CA LYS A 144 16.79 -15.75 0.11
C LYS A 144 15.68 -16.29 1.01
N GLU A 145 15.40 -15.60 2.11
CA GLU A 145 14.34 -15.97 3.04
C GLU A 145 12.96 -15.37 2.67
N THR A 146 12.85 -14.70 1.52
CA THR A 146 11.60 -14.03 1.07
C THR A 146 10.37 -14.94 1.15
N LEU A 147 10.46 -16.24 0.85
CA LEU A 147 9.33 -17.17 0.95
C LEU A 147 8.86 -17.44 2.38
N THR A 148 9.74 -17.28 3.36
CA THR A 148 9.47 -17.61 4.76
C THR A 148 9.33 -16.38 5.66
N ASN A 149 9.70 -15.22 5.15
CA ASN A 149 9.56 -13.96 5.87
C ASN A 149 8.09 -13.59 6.07
N GLY A 150 7.74 -13.21 7.29
CA GLY A 150 6.59 -12.35 7.55
C GLY A 150 6.97 -10.87 7.47
N THR A 151 5.97 -9.99 7.47
CA THR A 151 6.16 -8.53 7.41
C THR A 151 7.08 -8.00 8.52
N SER A 152 6.99 -8.58 9.73
CA SER A 152 7.85 -8.18 10.86
C SER A 152 9.31 -8.53 10.63
N ASP A 153 9.58 -9.68 10.01
CA ASP A 153 10.94 -10.14 9.72
C ASP A 153 11.63 -9.20 8.76
N VAL A 154 10.92 -8.80 7.69
CA VAL A 154 11.42 -7.84 6.71
C VAL A 154 11.72 -6.49 7.33
N ARG A 155 10.82 -5.96 8.18
CA ARG A 155 11.08 -4.72 8.91
C ARG A 155 12.32 -4.80 9.79
N ASN A 156 12.48 -5.90 10.53
CA ASN A 156 13.64 -6.08 11.40
C ASN A 156 14.94 -6.12 10.58
N LYS A 157 14.96 -6.86 9.46
CA LYS A 157 16.12 -6.88 8.54
C LYS A 157 16.46 -5.49 8.00
N PHE A 158 15.45 -4.69 7.68
CA PHE A 158 15.64 -3.30 7.25
C PHE A 158 16.20 -2.42 8.37
N TYR A 159 15.72 -2.59 9.62
CA TYR A 159 16.21 -1.87 10.80
C TYR A 159 17.60 -2.30 11.25
N GLU A 160 18.03 -3.52 10.91
CA GLU A 160 19.35 -4.09 11.19
C GLU A 160 20.39 -3.76 10.11
N ASP A 161 20.05 -2.91 9.16
CA ASP A 161 20.89 -2.50 8.02
C ASP A 161 21.29 -3.66 7.07
N ARG A 162 20.50 -4.72 7.02
CA ARG A 162 20.75 -5.88 6.16
C ARG A 162 20.26 -5.71 4.73
N CYS A 163 19.31 -4.76 4.50
CA CYS A 163 18.82 -4.40 3.18
C CYS A 163 18.56 -2.89 3.07
N GLY A 164 18.73 -2.34 1.86
CA GLY A 164 18.59 -0.91 1.56
C GLY A 164 17.26 -0.52 0.93
N VAL A 165 16.52 -1.49 0.40
CA VAL A 165 15.25 -1.27 -0.30
C VAL A 165 14.13 -2.03 0.39
N PHE A 166 13.03 -1.35 0.64
CA PHE A 166 11.85 -1.95 1.29
C PHE A 166 10.56 -1.31 0.80
N THR A 167 9.61 -2.12 0.33
CA THR A 167 8.26 -1.67 -0.03
C THR A 167 7.33 -1.77 1.18
N TYR A 168 6.78 -0.64 1.60
CA TYR A 168 5.87 -0.59 2.73
C TYR A 168 4.87 0.57 2.61
N TRP A 169 3.96 0.70 3.58
CA TRP A 169 2.92 1.73 3.56
C TRP A 169 3.50 3.14 3.41
N SER A 170 2.86 3.96 2.57
CA SER A 170 3.11 5.39 2.44
C SER A 170 2.63 6.18 3.68
N GLY A 171 2.83 7.48 3.69
CA GLY A 171 2.37 8.35 4.75
C GLY A 171 3.12 8.15 6.06
N THR A 172 2.41 8.00 7.16
CA THR A 172 2.97 7.94 8.52
C THR A 172 4.01 6.84 8.71
N TRP A 173 3.97 5.78 7.92
CA TRP A 173 4.97 4.71 7.99
C TRP A 173 6.36 5.14 7.51
N ALA A 174 6.49 6.13 6.63
CA ALA A 174 7.79 6.68 6.27
C ALA A 174 8.55 7.19 7.52
N GLU A 175 7.85 7.94 8.37
CA GLU A 175 8.43 8.43 9.63
C GLU A 175 8.63 7.32 10.66
N ASN A 176 7.72 6.36 10.74
CA ASN A 176 7.88 5.20 11.62
C ASN A 176 9.11 4.36 11.27
N LEU A 177 9.35 4.13 9.98
CA LEU A 177 10.55 3.42 9.50
C LEU A 177 11.82 4.21 9.86
N ARG A 178 11.86 5.50 9.54
CA ARG A 178 12.98 6.39 9.85
C ARG A 178 13.29 6.43 11.34
N SER A 179 12.26 6.60 12.18
CA SER A 179 12.40 6.65 13.63
C SER A 179 12.92 5.33 14.22
N ASN A 180 12.54 4.19 13.65
CA ASN A 180 13.07 2.91 14.11
C ASN A 180 14.49 2.65 13.62
N LEU A 181 14.89 3.12 12.44
CA LEU A 181 16.29 3.13 12.02
C LEU A 181 17.13 3.94 13.01
N ALA A 182 16.71 5.17 13.34
CA ALA A 182 17.42 6.01 14.29
C ALA A 182 17.57 5.35 15.68
N LYS A 183 16.56 4.63 16.18
CA LYS A 183 16.64 3.87 17.45
C LYS A 183 17.69 2.75 17.41
N ASN A 184 18.00 2.24 16.23
CA ASN A 184 19.06 1.24 16.01
C ASN A 184 20.43 1.89 15.69
N GLY A 185 20.53 3.20 15.83
CA GLY A 185 21.78 3.93 15.57
C GLY A 185 22.02 4.23 14.08
N LEU A 186 21.01 4.01 13.25
CA LEU A 186 21.04 4.27 11.81
C LEU A 186 20.24 5.55 11.55
N ASP A 187 20.92 6.70 11.55
CA ASP A 187 20.29 7.97 11.18
C ASP A 187 20.36 8.11 9.65
N ASP A 188 19.33 7.58 8.99
CA ASP A 188 19.27 7.53 7.55
C ASP A 188 17.98 8.20 7.03
N GLU A 189 18.12 8.96 5.96
CA GLU A 189 17.01 9.49 5.20
C GLU A 189 16.45 8.37 4.30
N LEU A 190 15.12 8.21 4.33
CA LEU A 190 14.42 7.31 3.43
C LEU A 190 13.89 8.08 2.22
N VAL A 191 14.34 7.67 1.04
CA VAL A 191 13.86 8.21 -0.23
C VAL A 191 12.66 7.38 -0.69
N PRO A 192 11.43 7.93 -0.70
CA PRO A 192 10.31 7.28 -1.35
C PRO A 192 10.54 7.30 -2.85
N LEU A 193 10.56 6.12 -3.47
CA LEU A 193 10.90 5.95 -4.87
C LEU A 193 9.69 6.33 -5.75
N PRO A 194 9.80 7.33 -6.64
CA PRO A 194 8.81 7.51 -7.69
C PRO A 194 8.74 6.25 -8.57
N PRO A 195 7.61 5.96 -9.22
CA PRO A 195 7.54 4.83 -10.13
C PRO A 195 8.63 4.93 -11.19
N ILE A 196 9.32 3.83 -11.38
CA ILE A 196 10.25 3.68 -12.49
C ILE A 196 9.44 3.72 -13.79
N LYS A 197 9.93 4.41 -14.79
CA LYS A 197 9.17 4.74 -16.00
C LYS A 197 8.51 3.52 -16.67
N GLU A 198 9.18 2.36 -16.63
CA GLU A 198 8.71 1.12 -17.22
C GLU A 198 7.77 0.33 -16.30
N LEU A 199 7.64 0.71 -15.01
CA LEU A 199 6.88 -0.06 -14.01
C LEU A 199 5.38 0.28 -14.00
N GLY A 200 5.03 1.44 -14.47
CA GLY A 200 3.67 1.94 -14.35
C GLY A 200 3.39 2.56 -12.98
N ASN A 201 2.22 2.32 -12.42
CA ASN A 201 1.76 2.99 -11.21
C ASN A 201 1.77 2.07 -9.99
N TYR A 202 1.88 2.69 -8.82
CA TYR A 202 1.50 2.03 -7.57
C TYR A 202 0.01 1.70 -7.57
N ILE A 203 -0.40 0.80 -6.68
CA ILE A 203 -1.80 0.39 -6.55
C ILE A 203 -2.37 0.94 -5.24
N GLU A 204 -3.35 1.82 -5.35
CA GLU A 204 -4.15 2.26 -4.21
C GLU A 204 -5.15 1.16 -3.86
N ARG A 205 -5.15 0.71 -2.60
CA ARG A 205 -6.11 -0.30 -2.15
C ARG A 205 -7.53 0.27 -2.10
N THR A 206 -8.48 -0.62 -2.18
CA THR A 206 -9.88 -0.31 -1.89
C THR A 206 -10.01 0.23 -0.45
N PRO A 207 -10.57 1.42 -0.24
CA PRO A 207 -10.68 2.01 1.10
C PRO A 207 -11.63 1.21 1.99
N ALA A 208 -11.44 1.33 3.30
CA ALA A 208 -12.42 0.89 4.25
C ALA A 208 -13.70 1.74 4.13
N VAL A 209 -14.87 1.12 4.33
CA VAL A 209 -16.17 1.79 4.17
C VAL A 209 -17.04 1.62 5.39
N TRP A 210 -17.87 2.62 5.64
CA TRP A 210 -18.97 2.54 6.58
C TRP A 210 -20.24 2.09 5.85
N CYS A 211 -20.85 1.01 6.36
CA CYS A 211 -22.10 0.46 5.80
C CYS A 211 -23.22 0.64 6.79
N ILE A 212 -24.39 1.11 6.30
CA ILE A 212 -25.62 1.16 7.10
C ILE A 212 -26.44 -0.08 6.77
N THR A 213 -26.71 -0.92 7.76
CA THR A 213 -27.44 -2.19 7.57
C THR A 213 -28.93 -1.94 7.32
N ASN A 214 -29.58 -2.88 6.63
CA ASN A 214 -31.03 -2.82 6.38
C ASN A 214 -31.88 -2.86 7.65
N SER A 215 -31.34 -3.32 8.77
CA SER A 215 -32.01 -3.34 10.09
C SER A 215 -31.89 -2.02 10.85
N CYS A 216 -31.15 -1.03 10.33
CA CYS A 216 -31.01 0.26 10.97
C CYS A 216 -32.34 0.98 11.03
N LYS A 217 -32.75 1.42 12.24
CA LYS A 217 -34.02 2.13 12.46
C LYS A 217 -33.98 3.58 11.98
N TYR A 218 -32.80 4.20 11.95
CA TYR A 218 -32.63 5.62 11.64
C TYR A 218 -31.46 5.83 10.67
N PRO A 219 -31.52 5.28 9.43
CA PRO A 219 -30.40 5.29 8.49
C PRO A 219 -29.96 6.70 8.08
N GLU A 220 -30.91 7.62 7.90
CA GLU A 220 -30.63 9.02 7.57
C GLU A 220 -29.89 9.75 8.70
N ALA A 221 -30.26 9.48 9.95
CA ALA A 221 -29.58 10.07 11.10
C ALA A 221 -28.16 9.52 11.25
N VAL A 222 -27.95 8.21 11.06
CA VAL A 222 -26.61 7.60 11.05
C VAL A 222 -25.77 8.19 9.93
N TYR A 223 -26.31 8.31 8.72
CA TYR A 223 -25.59 8.93 7.62
C TYR A 223 -25.18 10.37 7.98
N LYS A 224 -26.11 11.22 8.39
CA LYS A 224 -25.87 12.64 8.62
C LYS A 224 -24.99 12.92 9.83
N TYR A 225 -25.27 12.30 10.97
CA TYR A 225 -24.60 12.64 12.24
C TYR A 225 -23.41 11.77 12.59
N PHE A 226 -23.18 10.69 11.85
CA PHE A 226 -22.02 9.83 12.03
C PHE A 226 -21.12 9.85 10.79
N ILE A 227 -21.59 9.38 9.63
CA ILE A 227 -20.72 9.23 8.45
C ILE A 227 -20.37 10.59 7.83
N GLU A 228 -21.37 11.42 7.54
CA GLU A 228 -21.15 12.73 6.90
C GLU A 228 -20.37 13.69 7.81
N SER A 229 -20.53 13.59 9.12
CA SER A 229 -19.80 14.40 10.08
C SER A 229 -18.29 14.14 10.10
N MET A 230 -17.85 12.94 9.71
CA MET A 230 -16.42 12.63 9.56
C MET A 230 -15.78 13.37 8.38
N MET A 231 -16.58 13.91 7.49
CA MET A 231 -16.18 14.52 6.22
C MET A 231 -16.74 15.92 6.05
N ASP A 232 -17.00 16.66 7.13
CA ASP A 232 -17.52 18.01 7.05
C ASP A 232 -16.49 19.05 6.63
N GLY A 233 -15.21 18.70 6.63
CA GLY A 233 -14.10 19.61 6.35
C GLY A 233 -13.88 20.66 7.45
N GLY A 234 -14.38 20.42 8.64
CA GLY A 234 -14.39 21.37 9.75
C GLY A 234 -14.23 20.72 11.13
N ASP A 235 -14.97 21.26 12.11
CA ASP A 235 -14.83 20.90 13.52
C ASP A 235 -15.12 19.43 13.82
N MET A 236 -16.10 18.83 13.15
CA MET A 236 -16.43 17.42 13.37
C MET A 236 -15.37 16.51 12.79
N GLN A 237 -14.83 16.82 11.62
CA GLN A 237 -13.70 16.07 11.06
C GLN A 237 -12.47 16.19 11.96
N THR A 238 -12.20 17.37 12.51
CA THR A 238 -11.16 17.60 13.52
C THR A 238 -11.38 16.74 14.76
N LEU A 239 -12.60 16.68 15.27
CA LEU A 239 -12.95 15.83 16.41
C LEU A 239 -12.71 14.34 16.12
N TRP A 240 -13.10 13.84 14.96
CA TRP A 240 -12.90 12.44 14.56
C TRP A 240 -11.43 12.07 14.32
N THR A 241 -10.63 13.04 13.88
CA THR A 241 -9.21 12.82 13.57
C THR A 241 -8.32 12.96 14.80
N TYR A 242 -8.50 14.03 15.56
CA TYR A 242 -7.57 14.41 16.65
C TYR A 242 -8.20 14.34 18.04
N GLY A 243 -9.53 14.26 18.12
CA GLY A 243 -10.25 14.34 19.40
C GLY A 243 -10.49 15.77 19.85
N VAL A 244 -10.62 15.96 21.17
CA VAL A 244 -11.00 17.23 21.80
C VAL A 244 -9.73 18.05 22.13
N GLU A 245 -9.72 19.31 21.69
CA GLU A 245 -8.66 20.27 22.05
C GLU A 245 -8.59 20.46 23.58
N GLY A 246 -7.39 20.58 24.11
CA GLY A 246 -7.12 20.67 25.54
C GLY A 246 -7.31 19.38 26.32
N VAL A 247 -7.73 18.28 25.67
CA VAL A 247 -7.86 16.93 26.25
C VAL A 247 -6.96 15.93 25.54
N HIS A 248 -7.00 15.91 24.23
CA HIS A 248 -6.25 14.95 23.40
C HIS A 248 -5.08 15.63 22.68
N TRP A 249 -5.23 16.89 22.31
CA TRP A 249 -4.25 17.69 21.61
C TRP A 249 -4.33 19.16 22.03
N SER A 250 -3.28 19.92 21.71
CA SER A 250 -3.19 21.35 22.02
C SER A 250 -2.34 22.08 20.98
N VAL A 251 -2.51 23.39 20.91
CA VAL A 251 -1.65 24.32 20.17
C VAL A 251 -1.07 25.39 21.09
N GLN A 252 -1.20 25.21 22.39
CA GLN A 252 -0.67 26.16 23.39
C GLN A 252 0.82 25.91 23.61
N ALA A 253 1.55 26.98 24.02
CA ALA A 253 2.94 26.83 24.44
C ALA A 253 2.99 26.07 25.77
N GLU A 254 3.51 24.84 25.76
CA GLU A 254 3.60 24.00 26.95
C GLU A 254 4.66 22.90 26.79
N THR A 255 4.97 22.23 27.90
CA THR A 255 5.88 21.08 27.90
C THR A 255 5.11 19.80 28.20
N VAL A 256 5.15 18.84 27.27
CA VAL A 256 4.47 17.53 27.38
C VAL A 256 5.48 16.42 27.18
N CYS A 257 5.53 15.46 28.09
CA CYS A 257 6.46 14.30 28.04
C CYS A 257 7.93 14.69 27.79
N GLY A 258 8.36 15.84 28.34
CA GLY A 258 9.74 16.35 28.19
C GLY A 258 10.02 17.13 26.90
N ASN A 259 9.08 17.24 25.99
CA ASN A 259 9.16 18.08 24.79
C ASN A 259 8.49 19.43 25.03
N THR A 260 9.14 20.52 24.62
CA THR A 260 8.58 21.87 24.69
C THR A 260 8.03 22.28 23.35
N TYR A 261 6.80 22.77 23.34
CA TYR A 261 6.08 23.20 22.14
C TYR A 261 5.81 24.70 22.19
N GLU A 262 5.90 25.34 21.06
CA GLU A 262 5.62 26.78 20.92
C GLU A 262 4.12 27.02 20.68
N GLN A 263 3.67 28.27 20.93
CA GLN A 263 2.31 28.68 20.63
C GLN A 263 1.97 28.48 19.14
N GLY A 264 0.87 27.81 18.86
CA GLY A 264 0.43 27.46 17.50
C GLY A 264 0.98 26.14 16.98
N GLN A 265 1.92 25.51 17.67
CA GLN A 265 2.48 24.21 17.30
C GLN A 265 1.55 23.08 17.78
N PHE A 266 0.95 22.36 16.85
CA PHE A 266 0.10 21.21 17.18
C PHE A 266 0.92 20.09 17.84
N HIS A 267 0.38 19.54 18.92
CA HIS A 267 0.97 18.40 19.62
C HIS A 267 -0.08 17.59 20.37
N GLY A 268 0.20 16.29 20.54
CA GLY A 268 -0.61 15.40 21.36
C GLY A 268 -0.37 15.65 22.84
N LEU A 269 -1.43 15.56 23.65
CA LEU A 269 -1.33 15.59 25.09
C LEU A 269 -1.06 14.18 25.64
N GLU A 270 -0.61 14.08 26.90
CA GLU A 270 -0.33 12.80 27.56
C GLU A 270 -1.50 11.82 27.47
N SER A 271 -2.74 12.34 27.46
CA SER A 271 -3.95 11.55 27.30
C SER A 271 -4.05 10.81 25.96
N MET A 272 -3.42 11.31 24.90
CA MET A 272 -3.40 10.64 23.59
C MET A 272 -2.48 9.41 23.57
N ASP A 273 -1.48 9.37 24.42
CA ASP A 273 -0.52 8.26 24.49
C ASP A 273 -1.04 7.10 25.35
N LYS A 274 -2.19 7.27 26.03
CA LYS A 274 -2.82 6.23 26.82
C LYS A 274 -3.71 5.34 25.93
N PRO A 275 -3.68 4.01 26.06
CA PRO A 275 -4.46 3.08 25.23
C PRO A 275 -5.95 3.42 25.14
N GLY A 276 -6.57 3.91 26.22
CA GLY A 276 -7.99 4.25 26.25
C GLY A 276 -8.38 5.51 25.46
N THR A 277 -7.43 6.33 25.02
CA THR A 277 -7.68 7.59 24.30
C THR A 277 -7.35 7.51 22.81
N GLN A 278 -6.92 6.36 22.34
CA GLN A 278 -6.58 6.16 20.92
C GLN A 278 -7.79 5.80 20.04
N TYR A 279 -9.00 5.92 20.54
CA TYR A 279 -10.19 5.54 19.79
C TYR A 279 -10.45 6.40 18.54
N THR A 280 -9.93 7.63 18.49
CA THR A 280 -9.99 8.48 17.30
C THR A 280 -8.87 8.20 16.30
N LYS A 281 -7.75 7.67 16.78
CA LYS A 281 -6.56 7.38 16.00
C LYS A 281 -6.79 6.14 15.12
N GLY A 282 -6.98 6.33 13.85
CA GLY A 282 -7.26 5.26 12.89
C GLY A 282 -8.64 5.32 12.24
N HIS A 283 -9.53 6.21 12.69
CA HIS A 283 -10.77 6.47 11.99
C HIS A 283 -10.58 7.41 10.81
N MET A 284 -9.70 8.42 10.98
CA MET A 284 -9.38 9.40 9.95
C MET A 284 -7.86 9.57 9.86
N ASP A 285 -7.35 9.61 8.65
CA ASP A 285 -5.95 9.97 8.36
C ASP A 285 -5.97 11.27 7.54
N PRO A 286 -5.39 12.38 8.05
CA PRO A 286 -5.44 13.66 7.36
C PRO A 286 -4.75 13.61 6.00
N THR A 287 -3.74 12.76 5.83
CA THR A 287 -3.02 12.60 4.55
C THR A 287 -3.82 11.82 3.49
N LEU A 288 -4.88 11.14 3.90
CA LEU A 288 -5.77 10.33 3.06
C LEU A 288 -7.18 10.91 2.96
N SER A 289 -7.41 12.13 3.43
CA SER A 289 -8.74 12.76 3.37
C SER A 289 -9.24 12.84 1.93
N ILE A 290 -10.53 12.56 1.74
CA ILE A 290 -11.22 12.72 0.45
C ILE A 290 -12.01 14.02 0.39
N VAL A 291 -11.85 14.87 1.39
CA VAL A 291 -12.50 16.18 1.51
C VAL A 291 -11.45 17.24 1.77
N GLU A 292 -11.58 18.38 1.12
CA GLU A 292 -10.79 19.56 1.45
C GLU A 292 -11.10 20.02 2.88
N TRP A 293 -10.08 20.04 3.70
CA TRP A 293 -10.18 20.39 5.12
C TRP A 293 -9.66 21.79 5.34
N GLU A 294 -10.56 22.71 5.66
CA GLU A 294 -10.30 24.16 5.64
C GLU A 294 -9.27 24.59 6.70
N ASN A 295 -9.30 23.96 7.86
CA ASN A 295 -8.45 24.32 9.00
C ASN A 295 -7.99 23.06 9.72
N ASP A 296 -7.20 22.21 9.04
CA ASP A 296 -6.59 21.06 9.68
C ASP A 296 -5.52 21.52 10.69
N PRO A 297 -5.76 21.42 12.01
CA PRO A 297 -4.84 21.93 13.00
C PRO A 297 -3.55 21.11 13.08
N GLY A 298 -3.56 19.90 12.63
CA GLY A 298 -2.46 18.95 12.73
C GLY A 298 -1.66 18.72 11.46
N ILE A 299 -2.10 19.25 10.32
CA ILE A 299 -1.44 18.97 9.03
C ILE A 299 0.03 19.38 9.02
N ASP A 300 0.39 20.47 9.67
CA ASP A 300 1.78 20.94 9.74
C ASP A 300 2.64 20.13 10.69
N SER A 301 2.02 19.35 11.58
CA SER A 301 2.71 18.41 12.48
C SER A 301 3.04 17.07 11.81
N VAL A 302 2.43 16.78 10.66
CA VAL A 302 2.76 15.56 9.91
C VAL A 302 4.21 15.65 9.44
N ALA A 303 5.01 14.66 9.80
CA ALA A 303 6.43 14.64 9.48
C ALA A 303 6.68 14.82 7.96
N PRO A 304 7.70 15.60 7.56
CA PRO A 304 8.02 15.83 6.15
C PRO A 304 8.19 14.55 5.35
N ALA A 305 8.80 13.51 5.92
CA ALA A 305 8.95 12.21 5.28
C ALA A 305 7.58 11.55 4.99
N ALA A 306 6.63 11.66 5.93
CA ALA A 306 5.28 11.13 5.75
C ALA A 306 4.52 11.88 4.65
N LYS A 307 4.55 13.23 4.66
CA LYS A 307 3.95 14.06 3.60
C LYS A 307 4.53 13.70 2.24
N ARG A 308 5.85 13.70 2.11
CA ARG A 308 6.54 13.43 0.85
C ARG A 308 6.24 12.05 0.29
N SER A 309 6.24 11.03 1.15
CA SER A 309 5.90 9.66 0.78
C SER A 309 4.46 9.55 0.26
N GLN A 310 3.51 10.21 0.95
CA GLN A 310 2.11 10.19 0.56
C GLN A 310 1.84 10.97 -0.73
N GLU A 311 2.49 12.11 -0.94
CA GLU A 311 2.42 12.89 -2.17
C GLU A 311 2.86 12.06 -3.38
N ILE A 312 4.08 11.47 -3.32
CA ILE A 312 4.59 10.62 -4.40
C ILE A 312 3.66 9.45 -4.68
N PHE A 313 3.14 8.81 -3.62
CA PHE A 313 2.19 7.73 -3.79
C PHE A 313 0.91 8.19 -4.50
N ASN A 314 0.27 9.27 -4.03
CA ASN A 314 -1.00 9.78 -4.56
C ASN A 314 -0.87 10.25 -6.02
N GLU A 315 0.25 10.87 -6.38
CA GLU A 315 0.52 11.32 -7.75
C GLU A 315 0.73 10.17 -8.74
N ASN A 316 1.10 8.99 -8.23
CA ASN A 316 1.57 7.86 -9.04
C ASN A 316 0.83 6.56 -8.75
N CYS A 317 -0.34 6.61 -8.15
CA CYS A 317 -1.16 5.43 -7.93
C CYS A 317 -2.38 5.41 -8.85
N LYS A 318 -2.85 4.20 -9.11
CA LYS A 318 -4.18 3.96 -9.65
C LYS A 318 -4.97 3.10 -8.66
N GLN A 319 -6.26 3.37 -8.57
CA GLN A 319 -7.15 2.67 -7.66
C GLN A 319 -7.27 1.20 -8.08
N SER A 320 -7.17 0.29 -7.12
CA SER A 320 -7.51 -1.11 -7.35
C SER A 320 -9.01 -1.23 -7.64
N LEU A 321 -9.35 -2.11 -8.57
CA LEU A 321 -10.74 -2.41 -8.84
C LEU A 321 -11.35 -3.18 -7.66
N MET A 322 -12.58 -2.83 -7.29
CA MET A 322 -13.36 -3.63 -6.37
C MET A 322 -13.81 -4.90 -7.10
N VAL A 323 -13.23 -6.03 -6.72
CA VAL A 323 -13.61 -7.33 -7.28
C VAL A 323 -14.86 -7.83 -6.56
N PRO A 324 -16.00 -7.97 -7.25
CA PRO A 324 -17.24 -8.45 -6.62
C PRO A 324 -17.08 -9.88 -6.10
N SER A 325 -17.71 -10.18 -4.98
CA SER A 325 -17.76 -11.56 -4.48
C SER A 325 -18.80 -12.36 -5.25
N THR A 326 -18.35 -13.37 -5.97
CA THR A 326 -19.21 -14.37 -6.62
C THR A 326 -19.11 -15.71 -5.90
N THR A 327 -20.01 -16.64 -6.18
CA THR A 327 -19.95 -17.99 -5.60
C THR A 327 -18.66 -18.71 -6.00
N GLU A 328 -18.23 -18.54 -7.24
CA GLU A 328 -17.00 -19.11 -7.78
C GLU A 328 -15.76 -18.49 -7.10
N MET A 329 -15.77 -17.17 -6.89
CA MET A 329 -14.72 -16.49 -6.12
C MET A 329 -14.62 -17.03 -4.70
N ALA A 330 -15.75 -17.12 -4.00
CA ALA A 330 -15.77 -17.64 -2.62
C ALA A 330 -15.31 -19.11 -2.53
N THR A 331 -15.55 -19.88 -3.59
CA THR A 331 -15.23 -21.32 -3.62
C THR A 331 -13.76 -21.59 -3.97
N TYR A 332 -13.22 -20.90 -4.96
CA TYR A 332 -11.93 -21.29 -5.58
C TYR A 332 -10.77 -20.34 -5.32
N ASN A 333 -11.02 -19.08 -4.94
CA ASN A 333 -9.94 -18.07 -4.89
C ASN A 333 -8.85 -18.38 -3.85
N GLY A 334 -9.19 -19.03 -2.74
CA GLY A 334 -8.21 -19.43 -1.73
C GLY A 334 -7.19 -20.44 -2.26
N ASP A 335 -7.69 -21.52 -2.87
CA ASP A 335 -6.84 -22.58 -3.46
C ASP A 335 -6.08 -22.03 -4.68
N LEU A 336 -6.74 -21.24 -5.51
CA LEU A 336 -6.12 -20.58 -6.68
C LEU A 336 -4.95 -19.67 -6.25
N THR A 337 -5.12 -18.85 -5.22
CA THR A 337 -4.07 -17.98 -4.72
C THR A 337 -2.88 -18.78 -4.18
N THR A 338 -3.14 -19.85 -3.45
CA THR A 338 -2.11 -20.75 -2.93
C THR A 338 -1.33 -21.40 -4.08
N LEU A 339 -2.03 -21.88 -5.12
CA LEU A 339 -1.40 -22.46 -6.29
C LEU A 339 -0.57 -21.42 -7.07
N LYS A 340 -1.08 -20.21 -7.30
CA LYS A 340 -0.34 -19.11 -7.92
C LYS A 340 0.99 -18.82 -7.19
N ARG A 341 0.96 -18.73 -5.85
CA ARG A 341 2.18 -18.54 -5.05
C ARG A 341 3.17 -19.68 -5.22
N SER A 342 2.69 -20.91 -5.30
CA SER A 342 3.54 -22.09 -5.56
C SER A 342 4.19 -22.03 -6.93
N ILE A 343 3.47 -21.64 -7.98
CA ILE A 343 4.00 -21.46 -9.34
C ILE A 343 5.08 -20.38 -9.38
N VAL A 344 4.86 -19.24 -8.70
CA VAL A 344 5.87 -18.19 -8.59
C VAL A 344 7.13 -18.70 -7.91
N ALA A 345 6.99 -19.47 -6.82
CA ALA A 345 8.13 -20.07 -6.12
C ALA A 345 8.89 -21.07 -7.00
N ASP A 346 8.19 -21.90 -7.77
CA ASP A 346 8.81 -22.84 -8.70
C ASP A 346 9.68 -22.14 -9.74
N VAL A 347 9.16 -21.05 -10.34
CA VAL A 347 9.94 -20.29 -11.33
C VAL A 347 11.09 -19.54 -10.66
N VAL A 348 10.81 -18.75 -9.63
CA VAL A 348 11.80 -17.83 -9.05
C VAL A 348 12.87 -18.56 -8.27
N VAL A 349 12.49 -19.51 -7.41
CA VAL A 349 13.40 -20.19 -6.48
C VAL A 349 13.94 -21.49 -7.08
N GLN A 350 13.05 -22.36 -7.59
CA GLN A 350 13.46 -23.67 -8.09
C GLN A 350 14.02 -23.64 -9.51
N GLY A 351 13.75 -22.57 -10.25
CA GLY A 351 14.24 -22.41 -11.61
C GLY A 351 13.48 -23.23 -12.65
N MET A 352 12.26 -23.57 -12.33
CA MET A 352 11.39 -24.21 -13.31
C MET A 352 11.15 -23.28 -14.50
N PRO A 353 11.27 -23.78 -15.75
CA PRO A 353 10.87 -22.98 -16.92
C PRO A 353 9.43 -22.47 -16.79
N VAL A 354 9.17 -21.23 -17.21
CA VAL A 354 7.85 -20.59 -17.07
C VAL A 354 6.77 -21.45 -17.74
N GLU A 355 7.03 -21.98 -18.93
CA GLU A 355 6.08 -22.83 -19.67
C GLU A 355 5.75 -24.12 -18.90
N GLU A 356 6.74 -24.75 -18.26
CA GLU A 356 6.53 -25.95 -17.45
C GLU A 356 5.74 -25.63 -16.18
N ALA A 357 6.03 -24.50 -15.53
CA ALA A 357 5.29 -24.04 -14.36
C ALA A 357 3.81 -23.78 -14.70
N TYR A 358 3.53 -23.17 -15.85
CA TYR A 358 2.15 -22.93 -16.29
C TYR A 358 1.44 -24.22 -16.77
N GLN A 359 2.14 -25.22 -17.32
CA GLN A 359 1.59 -26.57 -17.55
C GLN A 359 1.20 -27.25 -16.24
N ARG A 360 2.02 -27.08 -15.16
CA ARG A 360 1.66 -27.52 -13.82
C ARG A 360 0.43 -26.79 -13.29
N PHE A 361 0.37 -25.48 -13.46
CA PHE A 361 -0.78 -24.66 -13.06
C PHE A 361 -2.08 -25.14 -13.74
N GLU A 362 -2.05 -25.45 -15.02
CA GLU A 362 -3.19 -26.04 -15.76
C GLU A 362 -3.56 -27.42 -15.23
N LYS A 363 -2.59 -28.30 -15.06
CA LYS A 363 -2.78 -29.67 -14.57
C LYS A 363 -3.40 -29.71 -13.16
N GLU A 364 -3.03 -28.75 -12.30
CA GLU A 364 -3.54 -28.62 -10.93
C GLU A 364 -4.81 -27.75 -10.85
N HIS A 365 -5.51 -27.57 -11.96
CA HIS A 365 -6.78 -26.86 -12.09
C HIS A 365 -6.72 -25.34 -11.98
N GLY A 366 -5.56 -24.71 -11.94
CA GLY A 366 -5.43 -23.26 -11.81
C GLY A 366 -6.13 -22.51 -12.95
N VAL A 367 -5.90 -22.89 -14.20
CA VAL A 367 -6.56 -22.30 -15.38
C VAL A 367 -8.07 -22.48 -15.29
N LYS A 368 -8.55 -23.66 -14.88
CA LYS A 368 -9.98 -23.95 -14.73
C LYS A 368 -10.63 -23.03 -13.68
N TRP A 369 -10.02 -22.91 -12.50
CA TRP A 369 -10.54 -22.06 -11.42
C TRP A 369 -10.52 -20.59 -11.81
N SER A 370 -9.43 -20.13 -12.43
CA SER A 370 -9.31 -18.78 -12.96
C SER A 370 -10.43 -18.46 -13.94
N ASN A 371 -10.66 -19.31 -14.96
CA ASN A 371 -11.71 -19.11 -15.95
C ASN A 371 -13.12 -19.12 -15.32
N MET A 372 -13.39 -20.02 -14.37
CA MET A 372 -14.70 -20.05 -13.68
C MET A 372 -14.96 -18.74 -12.93
N ILE A 373 -13.95 -18.18 -12.26
CA ILE A 373 -14.07 -16.90 -11.58
C ILE A 373 -14.27 -15.76 -12.59
N VAL A 374 -13.43 -15.68 -13.62
CA VAL A 374 -13.53 -14.66 -14.69
C VAL A 374 -14.91 -14.68 -15.35
N ASP A 375 -15.40 -15.85 -15.74
CA ASP A 375 -16.73 -16.01 -16.35
C ASP A 375 -17.84 -15.52 -15.40
N SER A 376 -17.71 -15.81 -14.10
CA SER A 376 -18.70 -15.36 -13.11
C SER A 376 -18.70 -13.84 -12.93
N LEU A 377 -17.52 -13.22 -12.94
CA LEU A 377 -17.36 -11.76 -12.86
C LEU A 377 -17.94 -11.07 -14.10
N ASN A 378 -17.69 -11.61 -15.30
CA ASN A 378 -18.21 -11.06 -16.54
C ASN A 378 -19.73 -11.20 -16.64
N ARG A 379 -20.30 -12.36 -16.28
CA ARG A 379 -21.78 -12.52 -16.19
C ARG A 379 -22.41 -11.52 -15.22
N LEU A 380 -21.76 -11.26 -14.08
CA LEU A 380 -22.25 -10.26 -13.12
C LEU A 380 -22.23 -8.86 -13.72
N ALA A 381 -21.15 -8.48 -14.39
CA ALA A 381 -21.00 -7.17 -15.04
C ALA A 381 -22.05 -6.96 -16.15
N GLU A 382 -22.33 -7.98 -16.99
CA GLU A 382 -23.36 -7.96 -18.02
C GLU A 382 -24.77 -7.78 -17.40
N ALA A 383 -25.07 -8.51 -16.33
CA ALA A 383 -26.36 -8.41 -15.63
C ALA A 383 -26.57 -7.02 -15.00
N GLU A 384 -25.49 -6.35 -14.56
CA GLU A 384 -25.53 -5.00 -14.01
C GLU A 384 -25.72 -3.95 -15.11
N SER A 385 -25.08 -4.12 -16.27
CA SER A 385 -25.21 -3.20 -17.41
C SER A 385 -26.59 -3.24 -18.08
N SER A 386 -27.34 -4.31 -17.83
CA SER A 386 -28.69 -4.54 -18.41
C SER A 386 -29.81 -4.00 -17.51
N ARG A 387 -29.50 -3.43 -16.36
CA ARG A 387 -30.44 -2.84 -15.38
C ARG A 387 -30.41 -1.32 -15.40
#